data_5b9920438c3561fe6e4bac858d01440e
#
_entry.id   5b9920438c3561fe6e4bac858d01440e
#
_cell.length_a   1.000
_cell.length_b   1.000
_cell.length_c   1.000
_cell.angle_alpha   90.00
_cell.angle_beta   90.00
_cell.angle_gamma   90.00
#
_symmetry.space_group_name_H-M   'P 1'
#
loop_
_entity.id
_entity.type
_entity.pdbx_description
1 polymer ?
#
loop_
_entity_poly.entity_id
_entity_poly.type
_entity_poly.pdbx_seq_one_letter_code
_entity_poly.pdbx_strand_id
1 'polypeptide(L)'
;MIVFVLPVIFSIVFGSAVMADTLQKPDRELNMWPMTFSGESSHGKSSHGSGIEIIGLSNQYTVSEPVQIQVKINDSSLSCGDLYVTIYTSGSDNVVAQGGFFNQCVKDGKLFPNNDSFSKIVDSPGSYKIVADIVTTDLTNISTTGTFTVK
;
A
#
# COMPACT_ATOMS: atom_id res chain seq x y z
N MET A 1 -11.91 -6.29 -57.60
CA MET A 1 -12.39 -5.89 -56.28
C MET A 1 -12.34 -6.97 -55.18
N ILE A 2 -12.00 -8.20 -55.48
CA ILE A 2 -11.97 -9.33 -54.53
C ILE A 2 -10.69 -9.40 -53.69
N VAL A 3 -9.57 -8.83 -54.18
CA VAL A 3 -8.26 -8.95 -53.57
C VAL A 3 -8.11 -8.19 -52.24
N PHE A 4 -8.90 -7.15 -51.99
CA PHE A 4 -8.82 -6.35 -50.74
C PHE A 4 -9.76 -6.81 -49.61
N VAL A 5 -10.75 -7.64 -49.91
CA VAL A 5 -11.73 -8.11 -48.92
C VAL A 5 -11.17 -9.26 -48.09
N LEU A 6 -10.36 -10.14 -48.70
CA LEU A 6 -9.75 -11.28 -48.01
C LEU A 6 -8.83 -10.91 -46.84
N PRO A 7 -7.89 -9.94 -46.93
CA PRO A 7 -7.04 -9.58 -45.81
C PRO A 7 -7.80 -8.90 -44.69
N VAL A 8 -8.88 -8.17 -44.96
CA VAL A 8 -9.72 -7.54 -43.92
C VAL A 8 -10.49 -8.58 -43.13
N ILE A 9 -11.05 -9.60 -43.78
CA ILE A 9 -11.76 -10.71 -43.13
C ILE A 9 -10.79 -11.52 -42.26
N PHE A 10 -9.59 -11.81 -42.75
CA PHE A 10 -8.56 -12.49 -41.96
C PHE A 10 -8.16 -11.70 -40.70
N SER A 11 -8.00 -10.39 -40.82
CA SER A 11 -7.65 -9.53 -39.67
C SER A 11 -8.72 -9.52 -38.59
N ILE A 12 -10.00 -9.51 -38.98
CA ILE A 12 -11.12 -9.51 -38.03
C ILE A 12 -11.24 -10.87 -37.33
N VAL A 13 -11.10 -11.99 -38.06
CA VAL A 13 -11.27 -13.34 -37.50
C VAL A 13 -10.08 -13.70 -36.59
N PHE A 14 -8.84 -13.42 -37.00
CA PHE A 14 -7.67 -13.72 -36.17
C PHE A 14 -7.51 -12.75 -35.01
N GLY A 15 -7.82 -11.47 -35.18
CA GLY A 15 -7.76 -10.46 -34.13
C GLY A 15 -8.75 -10.75 -32.99
N SER A 16 -9.96 -11.18 -33.30
CA SER A 16 -10.97 -11.51 -32.30
C SER A 16 -10.67 -12.83 -31.56
N ALA A 17 -10.09 -13.82 -32.25
CA ALA A 17 -9.73 -15.08 -31.60
C ALA A 17 -8.57 -14.90 -30.57
N VAL A 18 -7.57 -14.09 -30.90
CA VAL A 18 -6.47 -13.79 -29.97
C VAL A 18 -6.96 -13.01 -28.75
N MET A 19 -7.86 -12.06 -28.95
CA MET A 19 -8.46 -11.30 -27.83
C MET A 19 -9.32 -12.18 -26.92
N ALA A 20 -10.10 -13.09 -27.48
CA ALA A 20 -10.94 -13.99 -26.69
C ALA A 20 -10.13 -14.95 -25.82
N ASP A 21 -9.03 -15.53 -26.36
CA ASP A 21 -8.15 -16.43 -25.61
C ASP A 21 -7.40 -15.70 -24.49
N THR A 22 -7.09 -14.42 -24.69
CA THR A 22 -6.41 -13.59 -23.70
C THR A 22 -7.34 -13.20 -22.54
N LEU A 23 -8.64 -13.07 -22.79
CA LEU A 23 -9.64 -12.70 -21.78
C LEU A 23 -10.22 -13.90 -21.03
N GLN A 24 -10.10 -15.12 -21.57
CA GLN A 24 -10.67 -16.34 -20.99
C GLN A 24 -9.70 -17.17 -20.17
N LYS A 25 -8.43 -16.77 -20.05
CA LYS A 25 -7.50 -17.43 -19.12
C LYS A 25 -7.75 -16.93 -17.71
N PRO A 26 -8.36 -17.76 -16.82
CA PRO A 26 -8.59 -17.40 -15.42
C PRO A 26 -7.27 -17.22 -14.63
N ASP A 27 -6.16 -17.70 -15.20
CA ASP A 27 -4.82 -17.67 -14.59
C ASP A 27 -3.98 -16.49 -15.08
N ARG A 28 -4.61 -15.41 -15.52
CA ARG A 28 -3.89 -14.16 -15.63
C ARG A 28 -3.60 -13.70 -14.21
N GLU A 29 -2.55 -14.24 -13.65
CA GLU A 29 -1.84 -13.55 -12.59
C GLU A 29 -1.48 -12.17 -13.17
N LEU A 30 -2.40 -11.21 -12.95
CA LEU A 30 -1.98 -9.83 -12.87
C LEU A 30 -0.73 -9.90 -12.01
N ASN A 31 0.37 -9.38 -12.50
CA ASN A 31 1.63 -9.25 -11.79
C ASN A 31 1.41 -8.36 -10.55
N MET A 32 0.45 -8.75 -9.74
CA MET A 32 0.45 -8.46 -8.33
C MET A 32 1.55 -9.35 -7.81
N TRP A 33 2.73 -8.78 -7.73
CA TRP A 33 3.77 -9.28 -6.88
C TRP A 33 3.08 -9.73 -5.59
N PRO A 34 2.96 -11.05 -5.31
CA PRO A 34 2.48 -11.45 -4.01
C PRO A 34 3.57 -10.97 -3.06
N MET A 35 3.31 -9.87 -2.35
CA MET A 35 4.02 -9.62 -1.11
C MET A 35 3.58 -10.76 -0.18
N THR A 36 4.14 -11.94 -0.39
CA THR A 36 4.12 -13.01 0.59
C THR A 36 4.94 -12.50 1.77
N PHE A 37 4.27 -11.79 2.65
CA PHE A 37 4.72 -11.62 4.01
C PHE A 37 4.73 -13.03 4.63
N SER A 38 5.85 -13.72 4.52
CA SER A 38 6.19 -14.81 5.41
C SER A 38 6.52 -14.21 6.77
N GLY A 39 5.52 -13.61 7.39
CA GLY A 39 5.55 -13.11 8.75
C GLY A 39 5.03 -14.20 9.66
N GLU A 40 5.94 -14.97 10.17
CA GLU A 40 5.78 -15.84 11.33
C GLU A 40 5.01 -15.10 12.42
N SER A 41 3.86 -15.67 12.82
CA SER A 41 3.04 -15.23 13.93
C SER A 41 3.86 -15.24 15.20
N SER A 42 4.42 -14.13 15.62
CA SER A 42 4.85 -13.93 16.98
C SER A 42 3.96 -12.92 17.65
N HIS A 43 3.21 -13.42 18.62
CA HIS A 43 2.41 -12.71 19.60
C HIS A 43 3.03 -11.40 20.09
N GLY A 44 2.16 -10.40 20.21
CA GLY A 44 2.34 -9.10 20.79
C GLY A 44 3.49 -8.92 21.78
N LYS A 45 4.48 -8.19 21.32
CA LYS A 45 5.30 -7.31 22.12
C LYS A 45 5.54 -6.08 21.25
N SER A 46 5.10 -4.93 21.77
CA SER A 46 5.60 -3.65 21.25
C SER A 46 7.14 -3.73 21.26
N SER A 47 7.72 -4.04 20.11
CA SER A 47 9.17 -4.04 19.96
C SER A 47 9.62 -2.57 19.96
N HIS A 48 10.07 -2.09 21.11
CA HIS A 48 10.98 -0.98 21.20
C HIS A 48 12.20 -1.35 20.35
N GLY A 49 12.29 -0.79 19.13
CA GLY A 49 13.40 -1.04 18.24
C GLY A 49 13.16 -0.91 16.75
N SER A 50 11.94 -0.56 16.32
CA SER A 50 11.77 -0.19 14.91
C SER A 50 12.39 1.19 14.69
N GLY A 51 13.27 1.32 13.70
CA GLY A 51 13.91 2.60 13.33
C GLY A 51 12.90 3.69 12.90
N ILE A 52 11.59 3.41 12.97
CA ILE A 52 10.50 4.33 12.61
C ILE A 52 9.33 4.24 13.62
N GLU A 53 8.58 5.33 13.76
CA GLU A 53 7.46 5.48 14.68
C GLU A 53 6.31 6.25 14.02
N ILE A 54 5.06 5.78 14.20
CA ILE A 54 3.87 6.51 13.75
C ILE A 54 3.55 7.65 14.73
N ILE A 55 3.44 8.86 14.20
CA ILE A 55 3.11 10.07 14.97
C ILE A 55 1.74 10.59 14.53
N GLY A 56 0.95 11.06 15.49
CA GLY A 56 -0.37 11.67 15.25
C GLY A 56 -1.53 10.66 15.22
N LEU A 57 -1.27 9.36 15.37
CA LEU A 57 -2.33 8.37 15.46
C LEU A 57 -3.09 8.48 16.77
N SER A 58 -4.39 8.76 16.71
CA SER A 58 -5.30 8.67 17.85
C SER A 58 -5.81 7.23 18.05
N ASN A 59 -6.11 6.86 19.27
CA ASN A 59 -6.72 5.53 19.55
C ASN A 59 -8.18 5.43 19.09
N GLN A 60 -8.86 6.57 18.86
CA GLN A 60 -10.26 6.62 18.49
C GLN A 60 -10.53 7.81 17.58
N TYR A 61 -11.34 7.58 16.54
CA TYR A 61 -11.88 8.56 15.61
C TYR A 61 -13.39 8.44 15.53
N THR A 62 -14.04 9.49 15.07
CA THR A 62 -15.45 9.46 14.67
C THR A 62 -15.56 9.19 13.17
N VAL A 63 -16.71 8.66 12.73
CA VAL A 63 -17.02 8.55 11.30
C VAL A 63 -16.89 9.92 10.65
N SER A 64 -16.25 10.00 9.49
CA SER A 64 -15.92 11.23 8.75
C SER A 64 -14.76 12.06 9.31
N GLU A 65 -14.15 11.66 10.42
CA GLU A 65 -12.92 12.27 10.91
C GLU A 65 -11.70 11.70 10.17
N PRO A 66 -10.78 12.53 9.66
CA PRO A 66 -9.61 12.02 8.97
C PRO A 66 -8.61 11.39 9.94
N VAL A 67 -8.19 10.16 9.65
CA VAL A 67 -7.02 9.55 10.25
C VAL A 67 -5.79 10.20 9.63
N GLN A 68 -5.08 11.01 10.41
CA GLN A 68 -3.95 11.78 9.95
C GLN A 68 -2.70 11.38 10.71
N ILE A 69 -1.66 10.96 9.96
CA ILE A 69 -0.38 10.52 10.55
C ILE A 69 0.83 11.01 9.77
N GLN A 70 1.96 11.01 10.46
CA GLN A 70 3.31 11.07 9.90
C GLN A 70 4.14 9.92 10.49
N VAL A 71 5.26 9.61 9.87
CA VAL A 71 6.21 8.60 10.34
C VAL A 71 7.50 9.31 10.74
N LYS A 72 7.89 9.17 12.00
CA LYS A 72 9.15 9.69 12.52
C LYS A 72 10.27 8.67 12.28
N ILE A 73 11.38 9.16 11.78
CA ILE A 73 12.59 8.38 11.54
C ILE A 73 13.51 8.49 12.75
N ASN A 74 13.71 7.39 13.45
CA ASN A 74 14.61 7.30 14.60
C ASN A 74 15.97 6.69 14.21
N ASP A 75 16.04 5.99 13.08
CA ASP A 75 17.26 5.40 12.55
C ASP A 75 18.08 6.44 11.77
N SER A 76 19.30 6.71 12.19
CA SER A 76 20.21 7.65 11.54
C SER A 76 20.82 7.12 10.24
N SER A 77 20.73 5.83 9.98
CA SER A 77 21.22 5.20 8.74
C SER A 77 20.25 5.38 7.57
N LEU A 78 18.96 5.63 7.88
CA LEU A 78 17.93 5.85 6.87
C LEU A 78 18.02 7.28 6.33
N SER A 79 18.42 7.41 5.08
CA SER A 79 18.59 8.72 4.42
C SER A 79 17.42 9.08 3.50
N CYS A 80 17.01 8.15 2.62
CA CYS A 80 15.91 8.31 1.68
C CYS A 80 15.14 7.00 1.50
N GLY A 81 13.87 7.09 1.12
CA GLY A 81 13.03 5.95 0.80
C GLY A 81 11.63 6.35 0.34
N ASP A 82 10.85 5.35 0.01
CA ASP A 82 9.43 5.49 -0.33
C ASP A 82 8.60 5.06 0.88
N LEU A 83 7.68 5.92 1.33
CA LEU A 83 6.76 5.62 2.41
C LEU A 83 5.43 5.11 1.84
N TYR A 84 4.99 3.95 2.30
CA TYR A 84 3.66 3.40 2.05
C TYR A 84 2.90 3.32 3.36
N VAL A 85 1.65 3.76 3.35
CA VAL A 85 0.75 3.67 4.51
C VAL A 85 -0.51 2.94 4.10
N THR A 86 -0.87 1.89 4.82
CA THR A 86 -2.05 1.07 4.53
C THR A 86 -2.89 0.89 5.78
N ILE A 87 -4.20 1.12 5.67
CA ILE A 87 -5.19 0.84 6.71
C ILE A 87 -5.91 -0.45 6.34
N TYR A 88 -5.93 -1.40 7.28
CA TYR A 88 -6.64 -2.68 7.19
C TYR A 88 -7.77 -2.74 8.20
N THR A 89 -8.82 -3.50 7.89
CA THR A 89 -9.78 -3.93 8.92
C THR A 89 -9.04 -4.86 9.91
N SER A 90 -9.20 -4.63 11.19
CA SER A 90 -8.53 -5.45 12.22
C SER A 90 -8.97 -6.92 12.15
N GLY A 91 -7.98 -7.82 12.18
CA GLY A 91 -8.24 -9.27 12.07
C GLY A 91 -8.48 -9.79 10.65
N SER A 92 -8.30 -8.95 9.64
CA SER A 92 -8.35 -9.36 8.22
C SER A 92 -7.31 -8.62 7.39
N ASP A 93 -7.05 -9.11 6.18
CA ASP A 93 -6.14 -8.46 5.21
C ASP A 93 -6.90 -7.52 4.25
N ASN A 94 -8.15 -7.14 4.59
CA ASN A 94 -8.93 -6.23 3.78
C ASN A 94 -8.38 -4.81 3.88
N VAL A 95 -7.88 -4.28 2.78
CA VAL A 95 -7.40 -2.90 2.66
C VAL A 95 -8.60 -1.96 2.61
N VAL A 96 -8.61 -0.98 3.52
CA VAL A 96 -9.63 0.08 3.60
C VAL A 96 -9.15 1.35 2.92
N ALA A 97 -7.89 1.71 3.14
CA ALA A 97 -7.27 2.88 2.52
C ALA A 97 -5.76 2.68 2.38
N GLN A 98 -5.19 3.31 1.37
CA GLN A 98 -3.76 3.26 1.12
C GLN A 98 -3.25 4.60 0.58
N GLY A 99 -1.99 4.92 0.87
CA GLY A 99 -1.26 6.05 0.29
C GLY A 99 0.22 5.74 0.14
N GLY A 100 0.85 6.36 -0.86
CA GLY A 100 2.28 6.25 -1.10
C GLY A 100 2.90 7.63 -1.29
N PHE A 101 4.09 7.81 -0.74
CA PHE A 101 4.88 9.04 -0.83
C PHE A 101 6.29 8.67 -1.27
N PHE A 102 6.62 9.03 -2.50
CA PHE A 102 7.85 8.59 -3.15
C PHE A 102 9.00 9.58 -2.93
N ASN A 103 10.23 9.07 -3.02
CA ASN A 103 11.47 9.86 -2.96
C ASN A 103 11.54 10.76 -1.71
N GLN A 104 11.14 10.24 -0.56
CA GLN A 104 11.24 10.93 0.70
C GLN A 104 12.67 10.86 1.22
N CYS A 105 13.31 12.00 1.51
CA CYS A 105 14.64 12.04 2.13
C CYS A 105 14.55 12.74 3.48
N VAL A 106 15.30 12.22 4.45
CA VAL A 106 15.32 12.77 5.81
C VAL A 106 15.80 14.22 5.80
N LYS A 107 14.97 15.11 6.32
CA LYS A 107 15.23 16.53 6.53
C LYS A 107 15.14 16.87 8.02
N ASP A 108 15.30 18.14 8.32
CA ASP A 108 15.08 18.66 9.67
C ASP A 108 13.72 18.21 10.20
N GLY A 109 13.72 17.59 11.39
CA GLY A 109 12.52 17.01 12.00
C GLY A 109 12.32 15.51 11.78
N LYS A 110 13.01 14.88 10.82
CA LYS A 110 12.98 13.42 10.57
C LYS A 110 11.57 12.84 10.43
N LEU A 111 10.66 13.57 9.76
CA LEU A 111 9.27 13.15 9.53
C LEU A 111 9.04 12.85 8.05
N PHE A 112 8.35 11.74 7.76
CA PHE A 112 7.80 11.38 6.45
C PHE A 112 6.27 11.36 6.50
N PRO A 113 5.56 11.83 5.48
CA PRO A 113 6.09 12.54 4.31
C PRO A 113 6.59 13.94 4.67
N ASN A 114 7.56 14.44 3.90
CA ASN A 114 8.12 15.77 4.10
C ASN A 114 7.08 16.87 3.82
N ASN A 115 6.82 17.75 4.80
CA ASN A 115 5.87 18.87 4.71
C ASN A 115 4.44 18.45 4.32
N ASP A 116 4.07 17.19 4.57
CA ASP A 116 2.76 16.62 4.27
C ASP A 116 2.38 15.62 5.37
N SER A 117 1.22 15.01 5.25
CA SER A 117 0.75 13.93 6.13
C SER A 117 -0.09 12.93 5.34
N PHE A 118 -0.05 11.67 5.72
CA PHE A 118 -1.07 10.73 5.28
C PHE A 118 -2.38 11.13 5.95
N SER A 119 -3.44 11.32 5.16
CA SER A 119 -4.76 11.69 5.65
C SER A 119 -5.83 10.94 4.88
N LYS A 120 -6.62 10.12 5.58
CA LYS A 120 -7.72 9.34 4.99
C LYS A 120 -8.90 9.24 5.94
N ILE A 121 -10.10 9.35 5.39
CA ILE A 121 -11.35 9.13 6.12
C ILE A 121 -11.68 7.64 6.06
N VAL A 122 -12.10 7.08 7.19
CA VAL A 122 -12.64 5.72 7.31
C VAL A 122 -14.11 5.84 7.68
N ASP A 123 -14.99 5.53 6.74
CA ASP A 123 -16.44 5.81 6.85
C ASP A 123 -17.23 4.78 7.64
N SER A 124 -16.62 3.66 7.99
CA SER A 124 -17.30 2.57 8.68
C SER A 124 -16.83 2.44 10.12
N PRO A 125 -17.75 2.32 11.10
CA PRO A 125 -17.38 1.98 12.47
C PRO A 125 -16.69 0.62 12.54
N GLY A 126 -15.65 0.51 13.39
CA GLY A 126 -14.90 -0.74 13.53
C GLY A 126 -13.53 -0.55 14.15
N SER A 127 -12.78 -1.65 14.22
CA SER A 127 -11.37 -1.67 14.64
C SER A 127 -10.47 -1.81 13.42
N TYR A 128 -9.37 -1.06 13.41
CA TYR A 128 -8.47 -0.95 12.27
C TYR A 128 -7.01 -1.09 12.70
N LYS A 129 -6.20 -1.61 11.78
CA LYS A 129 -4.76 -1.65 11.88
C LYS A 129 -4.17 -0.75 10.78
N ILE A 130 -3.27 0.14 11.14
CA ILE A 130 -2.49 0.92 10.20
C ILE A 130 -1.07 0.39 10.16
N VAL A 131 -0.53 0.23 8.97
CA VAL A 131 0.84 -0.22 8.71
C VAL A 131 1.54 0.88 7.93
N ALA A 132 2.71 1.28 8.39
CA ALA A 132 3.58 2.20 7.67
C ALA A 132 4.89 1.47 7.33
N ASP A 133 5.17 1.38 6.04
CA ASP A 133 6.33 0.72 5.47
C ASP A 133 7.22 1.75 4.78
N ILE A 134 8.51 1.75 5.07
CA ILE A 134 9.50 2.52 4.33
C ILE A 134 10.38 1.55 3.57
N VAL A 135 10.39 1.70 2.24
CA VAL A 135 11.30 0.98 1.34
C VAL A 135 12.46 1.91 1.01
N THR A 136 13.64 1.58 1.46
CA THR A 136 14.86 2.36 1.25
C THR A 136 15.40 2.18 -0.17
N THR A 137 16.35 2.99 -0.58
CA THR A 137 16.96 2.92 -1.92
C THR A 137 17.72 1.63 -2.18
N ASP A 138 18.17 0.93 -1.14
CA ASP A 138 18.79 -0.40 -1.19
C ASP A 138 17.78 -1.55 -1.05
N LEU A 139 16.47 -1.25 -1.18
CA LEU A 139 15.35 -2.19 -1.11
C LEU A 139 15.17 -2.86 0.26
N THR A 140 15.70 -2.28 1.31
CA THR A 140 15.41 -2.71 2.68
C THR A 140 14.04 -2.18 3.08
N ASN A 141 13.20 -3.02 3.68
CA ASN A 141 11.89 -2.63 4.19
C ASN A 141 11.93 -2.49 5.72
N ILE A 142 11.47 -1.33 6.21
CA ILE A 142 11.32 -1.03 7.63
C ILE A 142 9.85 -0.74 7.89
N SER A 143 9.22 -1.48 8.81
CA SER A 143 7.78 -1.43 9.04
C SER A 143 7.44 -1.09 10.49
N THR A 144 6.34 -0.37 10.68
CA THR A 144 5.74 -0.14 11.99
C THR A 144 4.22 -0.20 11.90
N THR A 145 3.56 -0.53 13.00
CA THR A 145 2.11 -0.72 13.03
C THR A 145 1.48 0.03 14.19
N GLY A 146 0.23 0.47 13.98
CA GLY A 146 -0.63 1.01 15.02
C GLY A 146 -2.05 0.46 14.90
N THR A 147 -2.86 0.68 15.91
CA THR A 147 -4.29 0.30 15.91
C THR A 147 -5.14 1.44 16.38
N PHE A 148 -6.36 1.54 15.84
CA PHE A 148 -7.34 2.54 16.22
C PHE A 148 -8.76 2.02 16.03
N THR A 149 -9.74 2.72 16.56
CA THR A 149 -11.17 2.43 16.40
C THR A 149 -11.89 3.63 15.79
N VAL A 150 -12.91 3.36 14.97
CA VAL A 150 -13.85 4.36 14.46
C VAL A 150 -15.22 4.08 15.07
N LYS A 151 -15.91 5.12 15.57
CA LYS A 151 -17.25 5.06 16.17
C LYS A 151 -18.22 6.02 15.54
#